data_e6fa55337e8e51d8b29b9acddfb674d3
#
_entry.id   e6fa55337e8e51d8b29b9acddfb674d3
#
_cell.length_a   1.000
_cell.length_b   1.000
_cell.length_c   1.000
_cell.angle_alpha   90.00
_cell.angle_beta   90.00
_cell.angle_gamma   90.00
#
_symmetry.space_group_name_H-M   'P 1'
#
loop_
_entity.id
_entity.type
_entity.pdbx_description
1 polymer ?
#
loop_
_entity_poly.entity_id
_entity_poly.type
_entity_poly.pdbx_seq_one_letter_code
_entity_poly.pdbx_strand_id
1 'polypeptide(L)'
;MEKPLFAVSVVMRRVPIVNRWVSEKWELASVEPDAVTDAISCTALPDDAWHWRGFTLDLHPSEAEGYYLNLSAPDPRVFVMWRLEEWQGVETARPWVTTLSYHEAARMMDGGETVDSVQIPDAIRAWVEPWLAEN
;
A
#
# COMPACT_ATOMS: atom_id res chain seq x y z
N MET A 1 -24.21 -2.49 -9.27
CA MET A 1 -23.37 -1.29 -9.20
C MET A 1 -21.92 -1.70 -8.98
N GLU A 2 -21.05 -1.25 -9.83
CA GLU A 2 -19.65 -1.59 -9.70
C GLU A 2 -19.00 -0.85 -8.54
N LYS A 3 -18.16 -1.57 -7.81
CA LYS A 3 -17.37 -0.96 -6.74
C LYS A 3 -16.23 -0.14 -7.37
N PRO A 4 -16.04 1.12 -6.96
CA PRO A 4 -14.92 1.90 -7.47
C PRO A 4 -13.60 1.26 -7.09
N LEU A 5 -12.70 1.18 -8.05
CA LEU A 5 -11.36 0.69 -7.82
C LEU A 5 -10.34 1.51 -8.60
N PHE A 6 -9.12 1.57 -8.09
CA PHE A 6 -8.02 2.32 -8.69
C PHE A 6 -6.78 1.44 -8.67
N ALA A 7 -6.22 1.15 -9.83
CA ALA A 7 -5.03 0.30 -9.94
C ALA A 7 -3.80 1.05 -9.43
N VAL A 8 -3.00 0.37 -8.64
CA VAL A 8 -1.75 0.93 -8.10
C VAL A 8 -0.62 -0.08 -8.22
N SER A 9 0.59 0.45 -8.31
CA SER A 9 1.82 -0.33 -8.16
C SER A 9 2.47 0.04 -6.84
N VAL A 10 3.25 -0.91 -6.28
CA VAL A 10 3.89 -0.77 -4.99
C VAL A 10 5.37 -1.09 -5.16
N VAL A 11 6.23 -0.20 -4.68
CA VAL A 11 7.67 -0.47 -4.65
C VAL A 11 8.09 -0.72 -3.21
N MET A 12 8.68 -1.89 -2.96
CA MET A 12 9.29 -2.24 -1.67
C MET A 12 10.80 -2.18 -1.84
N ARG A 13 11.51 -1.78 -0.80
CA ARG A 13 12.96 -1.64 -0.85
C ARG A 13 13.60 -2.28 0.38
N ARG A 14 14.72 -2.95 0.16
CA ARG A 14 15.55 -3.49 1.23
C ARG A 14 16.69 -2.51 1.49
N VAL A 15 16.80 -2.06 2.74
CA VAL A 15 17.80 -1.06 3.14
C VAL A 15 18.78 -1.73 4.12
N PRO A 16 20.09 -1.71 3.85
CA PRO A 16 21.05 -2.23 4.82
C PRO A 16 21.07 -1.34 6.06
N ILE A 17 21.16 -1.96 7.24
CA ILE A 17 21.30 -1.23 8.49
C ILE A 17 22.51 -1.73 9.24
N VAL A 18 23.25 -0.79 9.86
CA VAL A 18 24.41 -1.11 10.68
C VAL A 18 23.93 -1.42 12.09
N ASN A 19 23.71 -2.70 12.35
CA ASN A 19 23.19 -3.16 13.63
C ASN A 19 23.70 -4.58 13.89
N ARG A 20 24.08 -4.88 15.15
CA ARG A 20 24.61 -6.21 15.48
C ARG A 20 23.56 -7.33 15.44
N TRP A 21 22.27 -6.97 15.45
CA TRP A 21 21.17 -7.92 15.52
C TRP A 21 20.43 -8.11 14.20
N VAL A 22 20.43 -7.08 13.34
CA VAL A 22 19.69 -7.08 12.08
C VAL A 22 20.58 -6.48 11.01
N SER A 23 20.75 -7.17 9.89
CA SER A 23 21.61 -6.72 8.80
C SER A 23 20.87 -5.90 7.76
N GLU A 24 19.54 -5.97 7.73
CA GLU A 24 18.73 -5.26 6.73
C GLU A 24 17.33 -4.98 7.25
N LYS A 25 16.69 -4.03 6.62
CA LYS A 25 15.33 -3.61 6.91
C LYS A 25 14.58 -3.47 5.60
N TRP A 26 13.31 -3.85 5.58
CA TRP A 26 12.43 -3.63 4.46
C TRP A 26 11.55 -2.42 4.72
N GLU A 27 11.27 -1.65 3.66
CA GLU A 27 10.40 -0.49 3.77
C GLU A 27 9.58 -0.30 2.49
N LEU A 28 8.42 0.32 2.65
CA LEU A 28 7.61 0.77 1.53
C LEU A 28 8.27 2.02 0.94
N ALA A 29 8.62 1.95 -0.35
CA ALA A 29 9.27 3.07 -1.02
C ALA A 29 8.25 3.98 -1.71
N SER A 30 7.28 3.41 -2.42
CA SER A 30 6.28 4.22 -3.12
C SER A 30 5.03 3.42 -3.46
N VAL A 31 3.94 4.14 -3.67
CA VAL A 31 2.70 3.64 -4.27
C VAL A 31 2.33 4.64 -5.35
N GLU A 32 2.16 4.14 -6.57
CA GLU A 32 1.89 4.99 -7.73
C GLU A 32 0.68 4.48 -8.52
N PRO A 33 -0.04 5.36 -9.23
CA PRO A 33 -1.07 4.91 -10.14
C PRO A 33 -0.54 3.92 -11.17
N ASP A 34 -1.35 2.93 -11.52
CA ASP A 34 -1.01 1.93 -12.53
C ASP A 34 -2.24 1.65 -13.39
N ALA A 35 -2.05 0.91 -14.46
CA ALA A 35 -3.16 0.48 -15.33
C ALA A 35 -3.41 -1.02 -15.27
N VAL A 36 -2.56 -1.77 -14.56
CA VAL A 36 -2.64 -3.23 -14.50
C VAL A 36 -3.48 -3.66 -13.30
N THR A 37 -4.54 -4.41 -13.56
CA THR A 37 -5.42 -4.96 -12.52
C THR A 37 -5.45 -6.49 -12.54
N ASP A 38 -4.54 -7.11 -13.28
CA ASP A 38 -4.46 -8.56 -13.45
C ASP A 38 -3.76 -9.24 -12.27
N ALA A 39 -3.26 -10.43 -12.50
CA ALA A 39 -2.55 -11.19 -11.48
C ALA A 39 -1.35 -10.40 -10.92
N ILE A 40 -1.06 -10.63 -9.64
CA ILE A 40 0.09 -10.03 -8.97
C ILE A 40 1.37 -10.41 -9.70
N SER A 41 2.22 -9.43 -9.95
CA SER A 41 3.52 -9.64 -10.55
C SER A 41 4.58 -8.78 -9.84
N CYS A 42 5.84 -9.19 -9.95
CA CYS A 42 6.94 -8.50 -9.30
C CYS A 42 8.13 -8.46 -10.24
N THR A 43 8.76 -7.29 -10.34
CA THR A 43 9.97 -7.08 -11.12
C THR A 43 11.05 -6.51 -10.22
N ALA A 44 12.23 -7.13 -10.20
CA ALA A 44 13.37 -6.60 -9.46
C ALA A 44 13.87 -5.33 -10.15
N LEU A 45 14.16 -4.32 -9.35
CA LEU A 45 14.70 -3.04 -9.80
C LEU A 45 16.12 -2.87 -9.29
N PRO A 46 16.92 -1.91 -9.81
CA PRO A 46 18.20 -1.56 -9.23
C PRO A 46 18.07 -1.12 -7.76
N ASP A 47 19.17 -1.15 -7.02
CA ASP A 47 19.26 -0.65 -5.64
C ASP A 47 18.39 -1.40 -4.64
N ASP A 48 18.28 -2.73 -4.80
CA ASP A 48 17.52 -3.58 -3.87
C ASP A 48 16.06 -3.15 -3.68
N ALA A 49 15.41 -2.89 -4.81
CA ALA A 49 14.00 -2.56 -4.83
C ALA A 49 13.22 -3.58 -5.68
N TRP A 50 11.93 -3.70 -5.41
CA TRP A 50 11.03 -4.62 -6.11
C TRP A 50 9.75 -3.90 -6.44
N HIS A 51 9.34 -3.96 -7.70
CA HIS A 51 8.15 -3.30 -8.23
C HIS A 51 7.03 -4.32 -8.36
N TRP A 52 5.98 -4.14 -7.57
CA TRP A 52 4.82 -5.02 -7.52
C TRP A 52 3.66 -4.39 -8.25
N ARG A 53 2.96 -5.18 -9.06
CA ARG A 53 1.79 -4.73 -9.83
C ARG A 53 0.61 -5.68 -9.58
N GLY A 54 -0.59 -5.24 -9.95
CA GLY A 54 -1.80 -6.03 -9.81
C GLY A 54 -2.60 -5.72 -8.55
N PHE A 55 -2.29 -4.61 -7.87
CA PHE A 55 -3.00 -4.18 -6.67
C PHE A 55 -4.04 -3.12 -7.02
N THR A 56 -5.09 -3.04 -6.20
CA THR A 56 -6.13 -2.03 -6.35
C THR A 56 -6.50 -1.42 -5.01
N LEU A 57 -6.83 -0.13 -5.06
CA LEU A 57 -7.54 0.53 -3.97
C LEU A 57 -9.02 0.41 -4.27
N ASP A 58 -9.77 -0.20 -3.37
CA ASP A 58 -11.21 -0.39 -3.50
C ASP A 58 -11.91 0.52 -2.50
N LEU A 59 -13.06 1.09 -2.89
CA LEU A 59 -13.83 1.93 -1.99
C LEU A 59 -15.10 1.21 -1.55
N HIS A 60 -15.26 1.07 -0.24
CA HIS A 60 -16.40 0.43 0.39
C HIS A 60 -17.17 1.45 1.23
N PRO A 61 -18.50 1.59 1.08
CA PRO A 61 -19.26 2.53 1.91
C PRO A 61 -19.10 2.30 3.41
N SER A 62 -18.92 1.05 3.83
CA SER A 62 -18.72 0.73 5.25
C SER A 62 -17.38 1.25 5.81
N GLU A 63 -16.46 1.66 4.94
CA GLU A 63 -15.17 2.23 5.34
C GLU A 63 -15.09 3.74 5.15
N ALA A 64 -16.20 4.39 4.80
CA ALA A 64 -16.20 5.83 4.50
C ALA A 64 -15.60 6.67 5.63
N GLU A 65 -15.92 6.35 6.89
CA GLU A 65 -15.34 7.08 8.02
C GLU A 65 -13.80 6.93 8.07
N GLY A 66 -13.30 5.73 7.79
CA GLY A 66 -11.87 5.49 7.75
C GLY A 66 -11.16 6.28 6.66
N TYR A 67 -11.78 6.41 5.50
CA TYR A 67 -11.25 7.25 4.42
C TYR A 67 -11.30 8.73 4.81
N TYR A 68 -12.39 9.16 5.41
CA TYR A 68 -12.54 10.56 5.82
C TYR A 68 -11.47 10.95 6.84
N LEU A 69 -11.21 10.10 7.83
CA LEU A 69 -10.19 10.37 8.84
C LEU A 69 -8.81 10.52 8.21
N ASN A 70 -8.50 9.67 7.23
CA ASN A 70 -7.23 9.75 6.54
C ASN A 70 -7.13 11.02 5.67
N LEU A 71 -8.13 11.25 4.83
CA LEU A 71 -8.10 12.35 3.86
C LEU A 71 -8.17 13.72 4.53
N SER A 72 -8.75 13.82 5.74
CA SER A 72 -8.83 15.08 6.47
C SER A 72 -7.60 15.34 7.34
N ALA A 73 -6.68 14.39 7.44
CA ALA A 73 -5.44 14.57 8.18
C ALA A 73 -4.49 15.52 7.42
N PRO A 74 -3.53 16.14 8.12
CA PRO A 74 -2.56 17.05 7.46
C PRO A 74 -1.73 16.38 6.37
N ASP A 75 -1.46 15.08 6.49
CA ASP A 75 -0.64 14.34 5.52
C ASP A 75 -1.34 13.01 5.20
N PRO A 76 -2.34 13.04 4.30
CA PRO A 76 -3.06 11.81 3.93
C PRO A 76 -2.14 10.76 3.33
N ARG A 77 -2.42 9.49 3.62
CA ARG A 77 -1.53 8.37 3.32
C ARG A 77 -2.21 7.31 2.46
N VAL A 78 -1.38 6.51 1.78
CA VAL A 78 -1.78 5.20 1.27
C VAL A 78 -1.12 4.17 2.17
N PHE A 79 -1.90 3.25 2.71
CA PHE A 79 -1.40 2.20 3.61
C PHE A 79 -1.19 0.92 2.84
N VAL A 80 -0.09 0.23 3.13
CA VAL A 80 0.24 -1.07 2.53
C VAL A 80 0.60 -2.04 3.65
N MET A 81 -0.14 -3.15 3.72
CA MET A 81 0.21 -4.26 4.59
C MET A 81 1.06 -5.23 3.79
N TRP A 82 2.22 -5.61 4.34
CA TRP A 82 3.15 -6.50 3.65
C TRP A 82 3.69 -7.55 4.62
N ARG A 83 4.21 -8.64 4.03
CA ARG A 83 4.83 -9.73 4.78
C ARG A 83 6.10 -10.15 4.08
N LEU A 84 7.09 -10.64 4.86
CA LEU A 84 8.25 -11.28 4.28
C LEU A 84 7.86 -12.69 3.83
N GLU A 85 8.02 -12.96 2.54
CA GLU A 85 7.67 -14.25 1.97
C GLU A 85 8.65 -14.60 0.86
N GLU A 86 8.77 -15.89 0.57
CA GLU A 86 9.54 -16.32 -0.59
C GLU A 86 8.73 -16.06 -1.86
N TRP A 87 9.31 -15.34 -2.79
CA TRP A 87 8.73 -15.06 -4.08
C TRP A 87 9.75 -15.46 -5.14
N GLN A 88 9.43 -16.48 -5.93
CA GLN A 88 10.33 -17.00 -6.96
C GLN A 88 11.73 -17.32 -6.42
N GLY A 89 11.77 -17.93 -5.25
CA GLY A 89 13.01 -18.39 -4.64
C GLY A 89 13.77 -17.35 -3.82
N VAL A 90 13.25 -16.14 -3.68
CA VAL A 90 13.90 -15.05 -2.95
C VAL A 90 12.98 -14.52 -1.86
N GLU A 91 13.52 -14.38 -0.63
CA GLU A 91 12.76 -13.73 0.44
C GLU A 91 12.55 -12.25 0.10
N THR A 92 11.32 -11.81 0.09
CA THR A 92 10.93 -10.49 -0.39
C THR A 92 9.79 -9.94 0.44
N ALA A 93 9.76 -8.63 0.66
CA ALA A 93 8.61 -7.97 1.27
C ALA A 93 7.47 -7.96 0.24
N ARG A 94 6.47 -8.78 0.46
CA ARG A 94 5.36 -8.97 -0.46
C ARG A 94 4.14 -8.17 0.03
N PRO A 95 3.67 -7.16 -0.75
CA PRO A 95 2.43 -6.45 -0.39
C PRO A 95 1.24 -7.39 -0.48
N TRP A 96 0.28 -7.23 0.43
CA TRP A 96 -0.95 -8.02 0.46
C TRP A 96 -2.19 -7.16 0.35
N VAL A 97 -2.21 -6.02 1.06
CA VAL A 97 -3.38 -5.14 1.09
C VAL A 97 -2.93 -3.71 0.87
N THR A 98 -3.63 -3.01 -0.01
CA THR A 98 -3.49 -1.57 -0.19
C THR A 98 -4.82 -0.93 0.18
N THR A 99 -4.80 0.13 0.99
CA THR A 99 -6.02 0.76 1.46
C THR A 99 -5.82 2.24 1.76
N LEU A 100 -6.91 2.99 1.66
CA LEU A 100 -6.97 4.38 2.10
C LEU A 100 -7.65 4.52 3.46
N SER A 101 -8.17 3.41 4.02
CA SER A 101 -8.92 3.46 5.28
C SER A 101 -7.98 3.42 6.48
N TYR A 102 -7.98 4.49 7.27
CA TYR A 102 -7.27 4.53 8.54
C TYR A 102 -7.73 3.41 9.48
N HIS A 103 -9.04 3.13 9.51
CA HIS A 103 -9.59 2.07 10.36
C HIS A 103 -9.11 0.69 9.94
N GLU A 104 -9.06 0.42 8.64
CA GLU A 104 -8.56 -0.86 8.14
C GLU A 104 -7.09 -1.03 8.49
N ALA A 105 -6.29 0.01 8.29
CA ALA A 105 -4.86 -0.03 8.64
C ALA A 105 -4.67 -0.31 10.14
N ALA A 106 -5.45 0.35 10.99
CA ALA A 106 -5.37 0.15 12.44
C ALA A 106 -5.74 -1.28 12.84
N ARG A 107 -6.79 -1.84 12.22
CA ARG A 107 -7.19 -3.22 12.50
C ARG A 107 -6.10 -4.23 12.13
N MET A 108 -5.43 -4.01 11.00
CA MET A 108 -4.34 -4.88 10.58
C MET A 108 -3.15 -4.79 11.54
N MET A 109 -2.79 -3.59 11.97
CA MET A 109 -1.72 -3.40 12.95
C MET A 109 -2.06 -4.04 14.29
N ASP A 110 -3.30 -3.91 14.74
CA ASP A 110 -3.76 -4.54 15.98
C ASP A 110 -3.70 -6.07 15.89
N GLY A 111 -3.88 -6.61 14.69
CA GLY A 111 -3.77 -8.05 14.41
C GLY A 111 -2.34 -8.55 14.28
N GLY A 112 -1.35 -7.67 14.46
CA GLY A 112 0.07 -8.06 14.40
C GLY A 112 0.68 -7.97 13.01
N GLU A 113 -0.03 -7.40 12.03
CA GLU A 113 0.50 -7.25 10.68
C GLU A 113 1.42 -6.04 10.56
N THR A 114 2.34 -6.09 9.61
CA THR A 114 3.21 -4.96 9.29
C THR A 114 2.52 -4.06 8.27
N VAL A 115 2.30 -2.80 8.64
CA VAL A 115 1.66 -1.81 7.79
C VAL A 115 2.55 -0.57 7.71
N ASP A 116 2.90 -0.20 6.49
CA ASP A 116 3.61 1.05 6.22
C ASP A 116 2.72 1.96 5.40
N SER A 117 3.11 3.22 5.29
CA SER A 117 2.36 4.18 4.49
C SER A 117 3.28 5.16 3.78
N VAL A 118 2.78 5.73 2.71
CA VAL A 118 3.42 6.83 1.99
C VAL A 118 2.39 7.91 1.75
N GLN A 119 2.86 9.12 1.46
CA GLN A 119 1.97 10.23 1.12
C GLN A 119 1.11 9.87 -0.08
N ILE A 120 -0.18 10.23 -0.02
CA ILE A 120 -1.12 9.92 -1.09
C ILE A 120 -0.74 10.67 -2.37
N PRO A 121 -0.62 9.98 -3.52
CA PRO A 121 -0.44 10.66 -4.80
C PRO A 121 -1.65 11.51 -5.17
N ASP A 122 -1.42 12.64 -5.83
CA ASP A 122 -2.47 13.58 -6.21
C ASP A 122 -3.58 12.93 -7.02
N ALA A 123 -3.23 12.03 -7.95
CA ALA A 123 -4.22 11.36 -8.79
C ALA A 123 -5.16 10.48 -7.97
N ILE A 124 -4.66 9.82 -6.93
CA ILE A 124 -5.48 8.99 -6.05
C ILE A 124 -6.39 9.87 -5.20
N ARG A 125 -5.86 10.97 -4.69
CA ARG A 125 -6.66 11.93 -3.93
C ARG A 125 -7.81 12.48 -4.77
N ALA A 126 -7.52 12.87 -6.00
CA ALA A 126 -8.53 13.39 -6.93
C ALA A 126 -9.61 12.35 -7.25
N TRP A 127 -9.26 11.08 -7.23
CA TRP A 127 -10.20 9.99 -7.48
C TRP A 127 -11.12 9.73 -6.28
N VAL A 128 -10.60 9.76 -5.06
CA VAL A 128 -11.37 9.37 -3.88
C VAL A 128 -12.25 10.52 -3.34
N GLU A 129 -11.82 11.76 -3.46
CA GLU A 129 -12.52 12.89 -2.86
C GLU A 129 -13.98 13.02 -3.32
N PRO A 130 -14.30 12.95 -4.64
CA PRO A 130 -15.69 13.04 -5.07
C PRO A 130 -16.56 11.90 -4.54
N TRP A 131 -16.03 10.69 -4.49
CA TRP A 131 -16.76 9.54 -3.94
C TRP A 131 -17.05 9.76 -2.45
N LEU A 132 -16.05 10.23 -1.71
CA LEU A 132 -16.18 10.45 -0.28
C LEU A 132 -17.22 11.54 0.04
N ALA A 133 -17.31 12.57 -0.81
CA ALA A 133 -18.30 13.62 -0.63
C ALA A 133 -19.74 13.10 -0.74
N GLU A 134 -19.95 11.99 -1.47
CA GLU A 134 -21.26 11.38 -1.68
C GLU A 134 -21.54 10.22 -0.70
N ASN A 135 -20.58 9.82 0.05
CA ASN A 135 -20.67 8.69 0.96
C ASN A 135 -20.19 9.07 2.36
#